data_2b4b3e0b545f9b875f20312603a4013f
#
_entry.id   2b4b3e0b545f9b875f20312603a4013f
#
_cell.length_a   1.000
_cell.length_b   1.000
_cell.length_c   1.000
_cell.angle_alpha   90.00
_cell.angle_beta   90.00
_cell.angle_gamma   90.00
#
_symmetry.space_group_name_H-M   'P 1'
#
loop_
_entity.id
_entity.type
_entity.pdbx_description
1 polymer ?
#
loop_
_entity_poly.entity_id
_entity_poly.type
_entity_poly.pdbx_seq_one_letter_code
_entity_poly.pdbx_strand_id
1 'polypeptide(L)'
;MYKSILIPIAPDHQRDTKAAIDLAEIIRDKDSKITLLSIVEFVPPYIAQQLPDDQMTKNVVDAKVKLQEDADGHRNTSIDVIVGHSANSILDYAEKNEIDCIIVASHRPGYQDYFLGSTAARVVRHATCAVHVLR
;
A
#
# COMPACT_ATOMS: atom_id res chain seq x y z
N MET A 1 8.17 12.76 13.64
CA MET A 1 8.72 11.51 14.18
C MET A 1 9.30 10.60 13.08
N TYR A 2 8.61 10.40 11.98
CA TYR A 2 9.09 9.55 10.89
C TYR A 2 9.51 10.37 9.67
N LYS A 3 10.56 9.90 8.99
CA LYS A 3 11.12 10.59 7.82
C LYS A 3 10.67 10.00 6.50
N SER A 4 10.31 8.72 6.47
CA SER A 4 9.89 8.03 5.26
C SER A 4 8.76 7.06 5.59
N ILE A 5 7.54 7.45 5.24
CA ILE A 5 6.32 6.69 5.58
C ILE A 5 5.80 6.00 4.32
N LEU A 6 5.50 4.71 4.45
CA LEU A 6 4.90 3.91 3.39
C LEU A 6 3.45 3.59 3.74
N ILE A 7 2.54 3.85 2.82
CA ILE A 7 1.12 3.50 2.95
C ILE A 7 0.75 2.55 1.81
N PRO A 8 0.72 1.23 2.09
CA PRO A 8 0.19 0.28 1.12
C PRO A 8 -1.32 0.45 0.95
N ILE A 9 -1.77 0.52 -0.30
CA ILE A 9 -3.18 0.70 -0.66
C ILE A 9 -3.57 -0.40 -1.63
N ALA A 10 -4.62 -1.17 -1.31
CA ALA A 10 -5.11 -2.20 -2.21
C ALA A 10 -5.63 -1.56 -3.52
N PRO A 11 -5.30 -2.13 -4.70
CA PRO A 11 -5.72 -1.55 -5.99
C PRO A 11 -7.24 -1.46 -6.17
N ASP A 12 -7.96 -2.40 -5.57
CA ASP A 12 -9.42 -2.46 -5.60
C ASP A 12 -10.06 -1.70 -4.44
N HIS A 13 -9.35 -0.78 -3.84
CA HIS A 13 -9.71 -0.20 -2.56
C HIS A 13 -11.08 0.46 -2.55
N GLN A 14 -11.93 -0.12 -1.75
CA GLN A 14 -13.16 0.51 -1.29
C GLN A 14 -12.96 1.06 0.13
N ARG A 15 -11.70 1.22 0.54
CA ARG A 15 -11.32 1.64 1.87
C ARG A 15 -11.10 3.13 1.93
N ASP A 16 -11.24 3.64 3.13
CA ASP A 16 -10.90 5.02 3.42
C ASP A 16 -9.37 5.20 3.52
N THR A 17 -8.75 5.47 2.38
CA THR A 17 -7.31 5.79 2.33
C THR A 17 -7.01 7.12 3.01
N LYS A 18 -8.02 7.98 3.13
CA LYS A 18 -7.87 9.28 3.78
C LYS A 18 -7.40 9.14 5.23
N ALA A 19 -7.95 8.20 5.99
CA ALA A 19 -7.54 7.99 7.38
C ALA A 19 -6.05 7.67 7.51
N ALA A 20 -5.51 6.86 6.60
CA ALA A 20 -4.08 6.53 6.60
C ALA A 20 -3.22 7.74 6.25
N ILE A 21 -3.65 8.54 5.29
CA ILE A 21 -2.93 9.75 4.88
C ILE A 21 -2.98 10.80 5.99
N ASP A 22 -4.15 11.01 6.60
CA ASP A 22 -4.30 11.94 7.72
C ASP A 22 -3.39 11.55 8.90
N LEU A 23 -3.31 10.25 9.21
CA LEU A 23 -2.39 9.77 10.23
C LEU A 23 -0.94 10.04 9.86
N ALA A 24 -0.56 9.75 8.62
CA ALA A 24 0.80 10.01 8.14
C ALA A 24 1.17 11.49 8.27
N GLU A 25 0.24 12.39 7.94
CA GLU A 25 0.47 13.84 8.08
C GLU A 25 0.72 14.26 9.54
N ILE A 26 0.09 13.57 10.50
CA ILE A 26 0.26 13.86 11.92
C ILE A 26 1.62 13.38 12.44
N ILE A 27 2.07 12.19 12.02
CA ILE A 27 3.27 11.56 12.58
C ILE A 27 4.55 11.83 11.80
N ARG A 28 4.45 12.51 10.66
CA ARG A 28 5.60 12.79 9.80
C ARG A 28 6.46 13.93 10.33
N ASP A 29 7.76 13.86 10.06
CA ASP A 29 8.66 14.97 10.27
C ASP A 29 8.46 16.05 9.21
N LYS A 30 8.97 17.25 9.49
CA LYS A 30 8.83 18.41 8.61
C LYS A 30 9.32 18.15 7.18
N ASP A 31 10.44 17.46 7.03
CA ASP A 31 11.06 17.18 5.73
C ASP A 31 10.90 15.71 5.31
N SER A 32 9.83 15.08 5.75
CA SER A 32 9.55 13.68 5.49
C SER A 32 8.92 13.44 4.13
N LYS A 33 8.98 12.19 3.70
CA LYS A 33 8.35 11.72 2.48
C LYS A 33 7.25 10.70 2.81
N ILE A 34 6.11 10.80 2.13
CA ILE A 34 5.06 9.79 2.15
C ILE A 34 5.04 9.11 0.79
N THR A 35 4.96 7.78 0.76
CA THR A 35 4.81 7.00 -0.46
C THR A 35 3.53 6.18 -0.38
N LEU A 36 2.65 6.36 -1.36
CA LEU A 36 1.46 5.53 -1.55
C LEU A 36 1.84 4.40 -2.51
N LEU A 37 1.69 3.16 -2.08
CA LEU A 37 2.11 1.99 -2.84
C LEU A 37 0.95 1.05 -3.06
N SER A 38 0.68 0.69 -4.32
CA SER A 38 -0.23 -0.40 -4.66
C SER A 38 0.55 -1.58 -5.23
N ILE A 39 0.19 -2.78 -4.80
CA ILE A 39 0.73 -4.02 -5.36
C ILE A 39 -0.36 -4.64 -6.21
N VAL A 40 -0.12 -4.72 -7.52
CA VAL A 40 -0.98 -5.46 -8.43
C VAL A 40 -0.54 -6.92 -8.37
N GLU A 41 -1.45 -7.82 -7.96
CA GLU A 41 -1.12 -9.23 -7.79
C GLU A 41 -0.67 -9.86 -9.11
N PHE A 42 0.39 -10.65 -9.02
CA PHE A 42 0.88 -11.42 -10.15
C PHE A 42 -0.14 -12.49 -10.55
N VAL A 43 -0.50 -12.52 -11.84
CA VAL A 43 -1.44 -13.50 -12.39
C VAL A 43 -0.65 -14.65 -13.01
N PRO A 44 -0.85 -15.90 -12.56
CA PRO A 44 -0.19 -17.06 -13.18
C PRO A 44 -0.49 -17.15 -14.69
N PRO A 45 0.46 -17.67 -15.51
CA PRO A 45 0.28 -17.72 -16.97
C PRO A 45 -1.00 -18.42 -17.43
N TYR A 46 -1.42 -19.49 -16.75
CA TYR A 46 -2.62 -20.24 -17.13
C TYR A 46 -3.90 -19.43 -16.90
N ILE A 47 -3.92 -18.50 -15.94
CA ILE A 47 -5.05 -17.58 -15.71
C ILE A 47 -4.93 -16.39 -16.68
N ALA A 48 -3.71 -15.91 -16.92
CA ALA A 48 -3.45 -14.79 -17.80
C ALA A 48 -3.95 -15.06 -19.24
N GLN A 49 -3.91 -16.31 -19.69
CA GLN A 49 -4.43 -16.71 -21.00
C GLN A 49 -5.93 -16.51 -21.15
N GLN A 50 -6.66 -16.46 -20.04
CA GLN A 50 -8.12 -16.26 -20.02
C GLN A 50 -8.51 -14.78 -19.90
N LEU A 51 -7.53 -13.90 -19.68
CA LEU A 51 -7.75 -12.47 -19.56
C LEU A 51 -7.43 -11.76 -20.89
N PRO A 52 -7.98 -10.55 -21.13
CA PRO A 52 -7.56 -9.72 -22.25
C PRO A 52 -6.04 -9.51 -22.24
N ASP A 53 -5.43 -9.41 -23.41
CA ASP A 53 -3.96 -9.38 -23.57
C ASP A 53 -3.27 -8.24 -22.80
N ASP A 54 -3.95 -7.13 -22.59
CA ASP A 54 -3.41 -5.94 -21.92
C ASP A 54 -3.96 -5.72 -20.50
N GLN A 55 -4.62 -6.73 -19.92
CA GLN A 55 -5.31 -6.57 -18.63
C GLN A 55 -4.35 -6.17 -17.51
N MET A 56 -3.16 -6.75 -17.44
CA MET A 56 -2.17 -6.43 -16.42
C MET A 56 -1.71 -4.96 -16.56
N THR A 57 -1.43 -4.53 -17.77
CA THR A 57 -1.04 -3.14 -18.05
C THR A 57 -2.15 -2.18 -17.64
N LYS A 58 -3.39 -2.52 -17.97
CA LYS A 58 -4.56 -1.73 -17.57
C LYS A 58 -4.71 -1.64 -16.06
N ASN A 59 -4.53 -2.75 -15.35
CA ASN A 59 -4.60 -2.79 -13.89
C ASN A 59 -3.55 -1.87 -13.26
N VAL A 60 -2.34 -1.86 -13.78
CA VAL A 60 -1.26 -0.98 -13.31
C VAL A 60 -1.62 0.50 -13.57
N VAL A 61 -2.11 0.82 -14.77
CA VAL A 61 -2.51 2.20 -15.11
C VAL A 61 -3.65 2.68 -14.22
N ASP A 62 -4.67 1.86 -14.03
CA ASP A 62 -5.82 2.20 -13.17
C ASP A 62 -5.38 2.43 -11.72
N ALA A 63 -4.49 1.60 -11.21
CA ALA A 63 -3.93 1.77 -9.85
C ALA A 63 -3.16 3.09 -9.73
N LYS A 64 -2.34 3.44 -10.72
CA LYS A 64 -1.61 4.71 -10.72
C LYS A 64 -2.53 5.91 -10.70
N VAL A 65 -3.61 5.89 -11.50
CA VAL A 65 -4.59 6.97 -11.54
C VAL A 65 -5.21 7.18 -10.15
N LYS A 66 -5.65 6.11 -9.51
CA LYS A 66 -6.26 6.19 -8.18
C LYS A 66 -5.28 6.72 -7.13
N LEU A 67 -4.04 6.23 -7.13
CA LEU A 67 -3.02 6.71 -6.18
C LEU A 67 -2.70 8.18 -6.42
N GLN A 68 -2.66 8.61 -7.68
CA GLN A 68 -2.40 10.02 -8.00
C GLN A 68 -3.50 10.92 -7.46
N GLU A 69 -4.76 10.50 -7.56
CA GLU A 69 -5.88 11.20 -6.96
C GLU A 69 -5.75 11.28 -5.43
N ASP A 70 -5.38 10.17 -4.80
CA ASP A 70 -5.20 10.13 -3.34
C ASP A 70 -4.03 11.01 -2.88
N ALA A 71 -2.97 11.09 -3.68
CA ALA A 71 -1.78 11.89 -3.37
C ALA A 71 -1.99 13.39 -3.61
N ASP A 72 -2.99 13.77 -4.39
CA ASP A 72 -3.22 15.15 -4.78
C ASP A 72 -3.44 16.07 -3.57
N GLY A 73 -2.76 17.21 -3.56
CA GLY A 73 -2.83 18.18 -2.48
C GLY A 73 -1.97 17.84 -1.26
N HIS A 74 -1.28 16.72 -1.24
CA HIS A 74 -0.41 16.31 -0.13
C HIS A 74 1.07 16.58 -0.45
N ARG A 75 1.69 17.32 0.45
CA ARG A 75 3.09 17.74 0.32
C ARG A 75 4.05 16.55 0.37
N ASN A 76 5.02 16.54 -0.54
CA ASN A 76 6.10 15.55 -0.59
C ASN A 76 5.57 14.10 -0.52
N THR A 77 4.52 13.85 -1.31
CA THR A 77 3.86 12.56 -1.41
C THR A 77 4.03 12.01 -2.82
N SER A 78 4.59 10.82 -2.92
CA SER A 78 4.78 10.12 -4.19
C SER A 78 3.96 8.85 -4.26
N ILE A 79 3.80 8.32 -5.45
CA ILE A 79 3.09 7.07 -5.69
C ILE A 79 4.00 6.06 -6.37
N ASP A 80 3.71 4.79 -6.15
CA ASP A 80 4.35 3.70 -6.88
C ASP A 80 3.38 2.52 -7.02
N VAL A 81 3.52 1.78 -8.11
CA VAL A 81 2.73 0.58 -8.38
C VAL A 81 3.69 -0.54 -8.80
N ILE A 82 3.59 -1.68 -8.12
CA ILE A 82 4.46 -2.84 -8.35
C ILE A 82 3.58 -4.05 -8.65
N VAL A 83 4.05 -4.92 -9.54
CA VAL A 83 3.43 -6.22 -9.78
C VAL A 83 4.15 -7.26 -8.94
N GLY A 84 3.42 -8.03 -8.14
CA GLY A 84 4.01 -9.03 -7.26
C GLY A 84 3.03 -9.59 -6.25
N HIS A 85 3.56 -10.11 -5.16
CA HIS A 85 2.77 -10.62 -4.03
C HIS A 85 2.73 -9.56 -2.91
N SER A 86 1.53 -9.22 -2.44
CA SER A 86 1.29 -8.05 -1.60
C SER A 86 2.25 -7.89 -0.43
N ALA A 87 2.25 -8.83 0.50
CA ALA A 87 3.05 -8.67 1.73
C ALA A 87 4.56 -8.66 1.46
N ASN A 88 5.04 -9.58 0.63
CA ASN A 88 6.46 -9.67 0.30
C ASN A 88 6.94 -8.42 -0.44
N SER A 89 6.15 -7.94 -1.39
CA SER A 89 6.49 -6.74 -2.16
C SER A 89 6.53 -5.49 -1.28
N ILE A 90 5.59 -5.37 -0.33
CA ILE A 90 5.59 -4.27 0.64
C ILE A 90 6.85 -4.29 1.50
N LEU A 91 7.22 -5.46 2.03
CA LEU A 91 8.40 -5.62 2.87
C LEU A 91 9.70 -5.32 2.11
N ASP A 92 9.82 -5.83 0.89
CA ASP A 92 10.98 -5.56 0.04
C ASP A 92 11.09 -4.09 -0.32
N TYR A 93 9.97 -3.45 -0.64
CA TYR A 93 9.93 -2.03 -0.95
C TYR A 93 10.36 -1.19 0.25
N ALA A 94 9.86 -1.52 1.43
CA ALA A 94 10.20 -0.82 2.66
C ALA A 94 11.70 -0.88 2.95
N GLU A 95 12.30 -2.04 2.78
CA GLU A 95 13.74 -2.23 3.00
C GLU A 95 14.58 -1.45 1.97
N LYS A 96 14.26 -1.60 0.68
CA LYS A 96 15.00 -0.95 -0.41
C LYS A 96 14.91 0.57 -0.37
N ASN A 97 13.81 1.12 0.12
CA ASN A 97 13.57 2.56 0.14
C ASN A 97 13.73 3.18 1.53
N GLU A 98 14.35 2.46 2.46
CA GLU A 98 14.65 2.94 3.81
C GLU A 98 13.43 3.52 4.53
N ILE A 99 12.30 2.84 4.39
CA ILE A 99 11.05 3.21 5.07
C ILE A 99 11.20 3.01 6.57
N ASP A 100 10.82 3.99 7.36
CA ASP A 100 10.90 3.92 8.82
C ASP A 100 9.54 3.75 9.51
N CYS A 101 8.45 3.89 8.76
CA CYS A 101 7.10 3.57 9.25
C CYS A 101 6.21 3.08 8.13
N ILE A 102 5.50 1.97 8.35
CA ILE A 102 4.48 1.47 7.45
C ILE A 102 3.12 1.67 8.12
N ILE A 103 2.15 2.23 7.41
CA ILE A 103 0.77 2.35 7.88
C ILE A 103 -0.08 1.38 7.06
N VAL A 104 -0.63 0.37 7.70
CA VAL A 104 -1.45 -0.65 7.02
C VAL A 104 -2.88 -0.66 7.56
N ALA A 105 -3.83 -0.96 6.69
CA ALA A 105 -5.20 -1.25 7.09
C ALA A 105 -5.31 -2.72 7.51
N SER A 106 -6.05 -2.99 8.57
CA SER A 106 -6.08 -4.33 9.19
C SER A 106 -6.98 -5.33 8.47
N HIS A 107 -8.09 -4.89 7.89
CA HIS A 107 -9.06 -5.78 7.26
C HIS A 107 -10.01 -5.00 6.34
N ARG A 108 -10.77 -5.73 5.51
CA ARG A 108 -11.83 -5.14 4.69
C ARG A 108 -13.07 -4.86 5.53
N PRO A 109 -13.82 -3.76 5.24
CA PRO A 109 -15.12 -3.52 5.89
C PRO A 109 -16.05 -4.71 5.72
N GLY A 110 -16.75 -5.10 6.79
CA GLY A 110 -17.70 -6.21 6.79
C GLY A 110 -17.13 -7.56 7.21
N TYR A 111 -15.84 -7.71 7.37
CA TYR A 111 -15.23 -8.89 7.98
C TYR A 111 -15.17 -8.75 9.50
N GLN A 112 -15.13 -9.90 10.19
CA GLN A 112 -15.12 -9.93 11.66
C GLN A 112 -13.94 -9.14 12.23
N ASP A 113 -14.23 -8.34 13.24
CA ASP A 113 -13.29 -7.38 13.83
C ASP A 113 -12.11 -8.01 14.58
N TYR A 114 -12.10 -9.34 14.73
CA TYR A 114 -11.09 -10.04 15.51
C TYR A 114 -9.84 -10.41 14.73
N PHE A 115 -9.89 -10.35 13.40
CA PHE A 115 -8.80 -10.84 12.57
C PHE A 115 -8.03 -9.71 11.92
N LEU A 116 -6.72 -9.78 12.05
CA LEU A 116 -5.81 -9.03 11.24
C LEU A 116 -5.77 -9.68 9.85
N GLY A 117 -5.94 -8.91 8.77
CA GLY A 117 -5.84 -9.44 7.41
C GLY A 117 -4.48 -10.09 7.14
N SER A 118 -4.43 -11.04 6.21
CA SER A 118 -3.20 -11.81 5.95
C SER A 118 -2.01 -10.93 5.56
N THR A 119 -2.22 -9.91 4.73
CA THR A 119 -1.18 -8.96 4.33
C THR A 119 -0.70 -8.15 5.53
N ALA A 120 -1.61 -7.57 6.30
CA ALA A 120 -1.27 -6.79 7.48
C ALA A 120 -0.55 -7.64 8.52
N ALA A 121 -1.02 -8.86 8.78
CA ALA A 121 -0.39 -9.77 9.72
C ALA A 121 1.05 -10.10 9.34
N ARG A 122 1.30 -10.36 8.06
CA ARG A 122 2.64 -10.67 7.56
C ARG A 122 3.57 -9.46 7.63
N VAL A 123 3.07 -8.28 7.28
CA VAL A 123 3.84 -7.04 7.41
C VAL A 123 4.22 -6.78 8.87
N VAL A 124 3.27 -6.89 9.79
CA VAL A 124 3.53 -6.70 11.22
C VAL A 124 4.59 -7.67 11.73
N ARG A 125 4.52 -8.93 11.31
CA ARG A 125 5.44 -9.98 11.77
C ARG A 125 6.85 -9.79 11.25
N HIS A 126 7.03 -9.33 10.02
CA HIS A 126 8.32 -9.36 9.34
C HIS A 126 8.95 -7.99 9.08
N ALA A 127 8.24 -6.89 9.28
CA ALA A 127 8.79 -5.57 9.08
C ALA A 127 9.93 -5.28 10.07
N THR A 128 10.98 -4.64 9.57
CA THR A 128 12.12 -4.20 10.39
C THR A 128 11.98 -2.75 10.85
N CYS A 129 10.89 -2.09 10.47
CA CYS A 129 10.55 -0.73 10.88
C CYS A 129 9.26 -0.71 11.68
N ALA A 130 8.87 0.48 12.17
CA ALA A 130 7.60 0.66 12.85
C ALA A 130 6.42 0.37 11.91
N VAL A 131 5.38 -0.25 12.45
CA VAL A 131 4.14 -0.52 11.72
C VAL A 131 2.97 0.02 12.55
N HIS A 132 2.17 0.89 11.92
CA HIS A 132 0.93 1.38 12.48
C HIS A 132 -0.23 0.66 11.80
N VAL A 133 -1.08 0.01 12.57
CA VAL A 133 -2.22 -0.75 12.05
C VAL A 133 -3.50 0.06 12.29
N LEU A 134 -4.19 0.41 11.21
CA LEU A 134 -5.50 1.04 11.26
C LEU A 134 -6.60 -0.03 11.22
N ARG A 135 -7.55 0.08 12.12
CA ARG A 135 -8.71 -0.80 12.18
C ARG A 135 -9.95 -0.14 11.63
#